data_4b220e601306e29778652c6d7994358c
#
_entry.id   4b220e601306e29778652c6d7994358c
#
_cell.length_a   1.000
_cell.length_b   1.000
_cell.length_c   1.000
_cell.angle_alpha   90.00
_cell.angle_beta   90.00
_cell.angle_gamma   90.00
#
_symmetry.space_group_name_H-M   'P 1'
#
loop_
_entity.id
_entity.type
_entity.pdbx_description
1 polymer ?
#
loop_
_entity_poly.entity_id
_entity_poly.type
_entity_poly.pdbx_seq_one_letter_code
_entity_poly.pdbx_strand_id
1 'polypeptide(L)'
;MISDFDYKNPKLIAEIGCNHKGDINIAKRLIEIASQSKVDVVKFQKRNNKELLTKEQYSAPHPNPMHAYGETYGEHREFLEFDLEQHKNLKKYAESLDLIYSSSVWDVISAQEILSLNPEFIKVPSA
;
A
#
# COMPACT_ATOMS: atom_id res chain seq x y z
N MET A 1 -6.34 -15.83 11.88
CA MET A 1 -6.99 -14.54 12.18
C MET A 1 -6.11 -13.76 13.14
N ILE A 2 -5.90 -12.47 12.90
CA ILE A 2 -5.12 -11.59 13.82
C ILE A 2 -5.94 -11.26 15.11
N SER A 3 -6.94 -12.05 15.44
CA SER A 3 -7.87 -11.76 16.55
C SER A 3 -7.30 -12.03 17.94
N ASP A 4 -6.21 -12.76 18.05
CA ASP A 4 -5.64 -13.11 19.34
C ASP A 4 -4.39 -12.26 19.59
N PHE A 5 -4.57 -11.14 20.29
CA PHE A 5 -3.46 -10.35 20.79
C PHE A 5 -2.67 -11.15 21.82
N ASP A 6 -1.61 -11.78 21.37
CA ASP A 6 -0.62 -12.36 22.26
C ASP A 6 0.53 -11.38 22.47
N TYR A 7 0.51 -10.68 23.58
CA TYR A 7 1.58 -9.73 23.94
C TYR A 7 2.96 -10.38 24.10
N LYS A 8 3.02 -11.71 24.17
CA LYS A 8 4.29 -12.45 24.23
C LYS A 8 4.88 -12.71 22.87
N ASN A 9 4.03 -12.71 21.82
CA ASN A 9 4.41 -12.96 20.43
C ASN A 9 3.85 -11.83 19.54
N PRO A 10 4.44 -10.64 19.57
CA PRO A 10 3.97 -9.52 18.75
C PRO A 10 4.10 -9.84 17.28
N LYS A 11 3.11 -9.43 16.47
CA LYS A 11 3.17 -9.51 15.03
C LYS A 11 3.99 -8.37 14.45
N LEU A 12 4.90 -8.69 13.54
CA LEU A 12 5.74 -7.72 12.84
C LEU A 12 5.13 -7.36 11.49
N ILE A 13 4.94 -6.08 11.25
CA ILE A 13 4.41 -5.56 9.99
C ILE A 13 5.52 -4.82 9.25
N ALA A 14 5.88 -5.30 8.06
CA ALA A 14 6.70 -4.53 7.14
C ALA A 14 5.84 -3.48 6.44
N GLU A 15 6.07 -2.22 6.74
CA GLU A 15 5.38 -1.08 6.12
C GLU A 15 6.04 -0.77 4.76
N ILE A 16 5.57 -1.41 3.69
CA ILE A 16 6.09 -1.16 2.33
C ILE A 16 5.61 0.19 1.81
N GLY A 17 4.33 0.52 2.10
CA GLY A 17 3.77 1.81 1.71
C GLY A 17 3.88 2.06 0.21
N CYS A 18 4.52 3.16 -0.18
CA CYS A 18 4.82 3.54 -1.56
C CYS A 18 6.32 3.46 -1.90
N ASN A 19 7.14 2.77 -1.09
CA ASN A 19 8.59 2.65 -1.32
C ASN A 19 8.94 1.85 -2.59
N HIS A 20 7.97 1.20 -3.20
CA HIS A 20 8.10 0.51 -4.50
C HIS A 20 8.21 1.48 -5.69
N LYS A 21 8.03 2.78 -5.51
CA LYS A 21 8.18 3.81 -6.55
C LYS A 21 7.33 3.55 -7.81
N GLY A 22 6.14 2.97 -7.67
CA GLY A 22 5.25 2.62 -8.78
C GLY A 22 5.69 1.39 -9.59
N ASP A 23 6.73 0.68 -9.19
CA ASP A 23 7.24 -0.50 -9.88
C ASP A 23 6.83 -1.79 -9.15
N ILE A 24 6.11 -2.65 -9.85
CA ILE A 24 5.62 -3.92 -9.31
C ILE A 24 6.76 -4.90 -8.99
N ASN A 25 7.87 -4.84 -9.71
CA ASN A 25 9.02 -5.72 -9.46
C ASN A 25 9.76 -5.28 -8.19
N ILE A 26 9.89 -3.98 -7.97
CA ILE A 26 10.42 -3.45 -6.71
C ILE A 26 9.51 -3.85 -5.55
N ALA A 27 8.19 -3.74 -5.72
CA ALA A 27 7.23 -4.17 -4.70
C ALA A 27 7.40 -5.66 -4.34
N LYS A 28 7.52 -6.54 -5.33
CA LYS A 28 7.78 -7.97 -5.12
C LYS A 28 9.11 -8.21 -4.40
N ARG A 29 10.15 -7.48 -4.79
CA ARG A 29 11.46 -7.58 -4.13
C ARG A 29 11.39 -7.16 -2.65
N LEU A 30 10.61 -6.13 -2.33
CA LEU A 30 10.38 -5.71 -0.94
C LEU A 30 9.62 -6.79 -0.14
N ILE A 31 8.65 -7.49 -0.76
CA ILE A 31 7.97 -8.63 -0.14
C ILE A 31 8.96 -9.77 0.15
N GLU A 32 9.86 -10.09 -0.79
CA GLU A 32 10.90 -11.12 -0.60
C GLU A 32 11.81 -10.78 0.58
N ILE A 33 12.29 -9.54 0.66
CA ILE A 33 13.13 -9.07 1.77
C ILE A 33 12.36 -9.16 3.11
N ALA A 34 11.08 -8.78 3.11
CA ALA A 34 10.23 -8.90 4.28
C ALA A 34 10.10 -10.37 4.74
N SER A 35 9.90 -11.30 3.80
CA SER A 35 9.84 -12.74 4.09
C SER A 35 11.15 -13.25 4.68
N GLN A 36 12.30 -12.88 4.10
CA GLN A 36 13.62 -13.23 4.61
C GLN A 36 13.88 -12.66 6.01
N SER A 37 13.26 -11.53 6.32
CA SER A 37 13.32 -10.88 7.64
C SER A 37 12.34 -11.45 8.66
N LYS A 38 11.58 -12.49 8.29
CA LYS A 38 10.62 -13.20 9.15
C LYS A 38 9.55 -12.28 9.76
N VAL A 39 9.07 -11.31 8.98
CA VAL A 39 7.89 -10.54 9.37
C VAL A 39 6.62 -11.34 9.12
N ASP A 40 5.54 -10.99 9.80
CA ASP A 40 4.24 -11.67 9.64
C ASP A 40 3.42 -11.06 8.51
N VAL A 41 3.52 -9.75 8.32
CA VAL A 41 2.63 -8.97 7.45
C VAL A 41 3.44 -8.03 6.56
N VAL A 42 3.02 -7.90 5.31
CA VAL A 42 3.43 -6.81 4.42
C VAL A 42 2.24 -5.89 4.20
N LYS A 43 2.45 -4.58 4.41
CA LYS A 43 1.38 -3.61 4.29
C LYS A 43 1.71 -2.53 3.27
N PHE A 44 0.81 -2.38 2.31
CA PHE A 44 0.82 -1.38 1.24
C PHE A 44 -0.07 -0.18 1.58
N GLN A 45 -0.30 0.66 0.58
CA GLN A 45 -1.27 1.76 0.64
C GLN A 45 -2.11 1.75 -0.63
N LYS A 46 -3.37 2.13 -0.50
CA LYS A 46 -4.27 2.31 -1.62
C LYS A 46 -5.02 3.63 -1.45
N ARG A 47 -4.96 4.47 -2.47
CA ARG A 47 -5.58 5.78 -2.51
C ARG A 47 -6.26 5.99 -3.85
N ASN A 48 -7.41 6.64 -3.84
CA ASN A 48 -7.97 7.27 -5.01
C ASN A 48 -7.69 8.77 -4.93
N ASN A 49 -6.68 9.24 -5.63
CA ASN A 49 -6.19 10.62 -5.47
C ASN A 49 -7.21 11.67 -5.92
N LYS A 50 -8.11 11.32 -6.83
CA LYS A 50 -9.18 12.21 -7.28
C LYS A 50 -10.28 12.39 -6.23
N GLU A 51 -10.47 11.41 -5.35
CA GLU A 51 -11.38 11.50 -4.20
C GLU A 51 -10.75 12.23 -3.01
N LEU A 52 -9.44 12.07 -2.83
CA LEU A 52 -8.71 12.60 -1.68
C LEU A 52 -8.28 14.05 -1.85
N LEU A 53 -7.93 14.47 -3.06
CA LEU A 53 -7.38 15.79 -3.33
C LEU A 53 -8.45 16.70 -3.92
N THR A 54 -8.49 17.97 -3.48
CA THR A 54 -9.22 18.99 -4.22
C THR A 54 -8.58 19.19 -5.60
N LYS A 55 -9.31 19.80 -6.54
CA LYS A 55 -8.75 20.11 -7.88
C LYS A 55 -7.51 20.99 -7.78
N GLU A 56 -7.50 21.94 -6.84
CA GLU A 56 -6.36 22.83 -6.60
C GLU A 56 -5.15 22.05 -6.07
N GLN A 57 -5.35 21.17 -5.09
CA GLN A 57 -4.29 20.32 -4.55
C GLN A 57 -3.74 19.36 -5.60
N TYR A 58 -4.61 18.76 -6.43
CA TYR A 58 -4.19 17.85 -7.49
C TYR A 58 -3.34 18.56 -8.54
N SER A 59 -3.73 19.78 -8.94
CA SER A 59 -3.05 20.56 -9.97
C SER A 59 -1.87 21.39 -9.44
N ALA A 60 -1.68 21.46 -8.13
CA ALA A 60 -0.55 22.19 -7.53
C ALA A 60 0.79 21.52 -7.90
N PRO A 61 1.87 22.30 -8.06
CA PRO A 61 3.20 21.73 -8.23
C PRO A 61 3.62 20.93 -7.00
N HIS A 62 4.43 19.90 -7.20
CA HIS A 62 4.95 19.12 -6.08
C HIS A 62 5.84 20.01 -5.19
N PRO A 63 5.70 19.96 -3.85
CA PRO A 63 6.49 20.80 -2.93
C PRO A 63 8.00 20.63 -3.06
N ASN A 64 8.44 19.47 -3.51
CA ASN A 64 9.83 19.17 -3.80
C ASN A 64 9.98 18.61 -5.22
N PRO A 65 10.22 19.47 -6.23
CA PRO A 65 10.32 19.06 -7.63
C PRO A 65 11.42 18.02 -7.92
N MET A 66 12.49 18.01 -7.13
CA MET A 66 13.60 17.05 -7.32
C MET A 66 13.19 15.59 -7.04
N HIS A 67 12.12 15.38 -6.31
CA HIS A 67 11.61 14.05 -5.97
C HIS A 67 10.22 13.78 -6.55
N ALA A 68 9.77 14.62 -7.48
CA ALA A 68 8.47 14.48 -8.12
C ALA A 68 8.49 13.44 -9.25
N TYR A 69 7.44 12.65 -9.34
CA TYR A 69 7.16 11.73 -10.45
C TYR A 69 6.07 12.28 -11.38
N GLY A 70 6.04 13.60 -11.59
CA GLY A 70 5.08 14.28 -12.43
C GLY A 70 5.19 15.80 -12.27
N GLU A 71 4.51 16.56 -13.11
CA GLU A 71 4.50 18.02 -13.05
C GLU A 71 3.64 18.53 -11.89
N THR A 72 2.55 17.82 -11.58
CA THR A 72 1.64 18.16 -10.50
C THR A 72 1.72 17.17 -9.34
N TYR A 73 1.24 17.61 -8.18
CA TYR A 73 1.15 16.74 -7.00
C TYR A 73 0.23 15.53 -7.25
N GLY A 74 -0.87 15.73 -7.98
CA GLY A 74 -1.77 14.64 -8.37
C GLY A 74 -1.08 13.60 -9.25
N GLU A 75 -0.36 14.02 -10.28
CA GLU A 75 0.41 13.11 -11.14
C GLU A 75 1.48 12.34 -10.38
N HIS A 76 2.22 13.01 -9.49
CA HIS A 76 3.16 12.34 -8.60
C HIS A 76 2.49 11.24 -7.76
N ARG A 77 1.32 11.53 -7.22
CA ARG A 77 0.57 10.55 -6.42
C ARG A 77 0.04 9.41 -7.27
N GLU A 78 -0.49 9.67 -8.48
CA GLU A 78 -0.96 8.63 -9.41
C GLU A 78 0.17 7.68 -9.82
N PHE A 79 1.36 8.19 -10.07
CA PHE A 79 2.53 7.39 -10.41
C PHE A 79 2.86 6.34 -9.34
N LEU A 80 2.62 6.66 -8.08
CA LEU A 80 2.92 5.78 -6.94
C LEU A 80 1.80 4.79 -6.62
N GLU A 81 0.62 4.90 -7.24
CA GLU A 81 -0.51 4.03 -6.96
C GLU A 81 -0.49 2.77 -7.83
N PHE A 82 -0.88 1.67 -7.22
CA PHE A 82 -1.18 0.43 -7.93
C PHE A 82 -2.69 0.28 -8.14
N ASP A 83 -3.07 -0.31 -9.26
CA ASP A 83 -4.45 -0.69 -9.53
C ASP A 83 -4.84 -1.96 -8.76
N LEU A 84 -6.12 -2.33 -8.86
CA LEU A 84 -6.67 -3.48 -8.14
C LEU A 84 -6.01 -4.80 -8.57
N GLU A 85 -5.72 -4.99 -9.86
CA GLU A 85 -5.06 -6.20 -10.36
C GLU A 85 -3.62 -6.32 -9.86
N GLN A 86 -2.91 -5.20 -9.78
CA GLN A 86 -1.56 -5.17 -9.18
C GLN A 86 -1.61 -5.54 -7.70
N HIS A 87 -2.56 -4.98 -6.93
CA HIS A 87 -2.76 -5.36 -5.52
C HIS A 87 -3.11 -6.83 -5.35
N LYS A 88 -3.97 -7.37 -6.22
CA LYS A 88 -4.30 -8.80 -6.26
C LYS A 88 -3.07 -9.68 -6.52
N ASN A 89 -2.21 -9.27 -7.45
CA ASN A 89 -0.95 -9.96 -7.73
C ASN A 89 0.00 -9.92 -6.53
N LEU A 90 0.12 -8.76 -5.87
CA LEU A 90 0.97 -8.62 -4.68
C LEU A 90 0.46 -9.46 -3.51
N LYS A 91 -0.86 -9.51 -3.32
CA LYS A 91 -1.49 -10.39 -2.30
C LYS A 91 -1.13 -11.85 -2.55
N LYS A 92 -1.36 -12.37 -3.76
CA LYS A 92 -1.01 -13.74 -4.12
C LYS A 92 0.48 -14.03 -3.94
N TYR A 93 1.32 -13.07 -4.28
CA TYR A 93 2.77 -13.21 -4.14
C TYR A 93 3.19 -13.26 -2.67
N ALA A 94 2.65 -12.38 -1.84
CA ALA A 94 2.89 -12.41 -0.38
C ALA A 94 2.45 -13.73 0.24
N GLU A 95 1.24 -14.20 -0.09
CA GLU A 95 0.70 -15.47 0.40
C GLU A 95 1.55 -16.67 -0.04
N SER A 96 2.14 -16.64 -1.23
CA SER A 96 3.06 -17.69 -1.71
C SER A 96 4.37 -17.76 -0.90
N LEU A 97 4.68 -16.73 -0.12
CA LEU A 97 5.82 -16.64 0.78
C LEU A 97 5.41 -16.70 2.27
N ASP A 98 4.22 -17.21 2.54
CA ASP A 98 3.64 -17.34 3.89
C ASP A 98 3.50 -16.00 4.64
N LEU A 99 3.31 -14.92 3.91
CA LEU A 99 3.08 -13.58 4.47
C LEU A 99 1.62 -13.18 4.36
N ILE A 100 1.12 -12.49 5.37
CA ILE A 100 -0.18 -11.84 5.35
C ILE A 100 -0.06 -10.54 4.55
N TYR A 101 -0.95 -10.36 3.57
CA TYR A 101 -1.08 -9.10 2.84
C TYR A 101 -2.08 -8.18 3.53
N SER A 102 -1.75 -6.90 3.62
CA SER A 102 -2.67 -5.84 4.07
C SER A 102 -2.42 -4.53 3.33
N SER A 103 -3.33 -3.59 3.47
CA SER A 103 -3.18 -2.24 2.93
C SER A 103 -3.84 -1.21 3.84
N SER A 104 -3.23 -0.03 3.91
CA SER A 104 -3.91 1.17 4.39
C SER A 104 -4.81 1.70 3.27
N VAL A 105 -6.05 2.04 3.60
CA VAL A 105 -7.06 2.54 2.65
C VAL A 105 -7.48 3.95 3.06
N TRP A 106 -7.30 4.91 2.17
CA TRP A 106 -7.42 6.33 2.47
C TRP A 106 -8.77 6.93 2.11
N ASP A 107 -9.60 6.20 1.35
CA ASP A 107 -10.91 6.62 0.87
C ASP A 107 -11.83 5.40 0.73
N VAL A 108 -13.12 5.67 0.57
CA VAL A 108 -14.16 4.63 0.51
C VAL A 108 -13.98 3.72 -0.71
N ILE A 109 -13.60 4.27 -1.86
CA ILE A 109 -13.38 3.49 -3.09
C ILE A 109 -12.21 2.54 -2.88
N SER A 110 -11.09 3.04 -2.38
CA SER A 110 -9.92 2.22 -2.05
C SER A 110 -10.24 1.14 -1.02
N ALA A 111 -11.08 1.45 -0.03
CA ALA A 111 -11.52 0.45 0.95
C ALA A 111 -12.35 -0.65 0.29
N GLN A 112 -13.30 -0.31 -0.57
CA GLN A 112 -14.11 -1.29 -1.30
C GLN A 112 -13.27 -2.17 -2.22
N GLU A 113 -12.33 -1.59 -2.96
CA GLU A 113 -11.41 -2.32 -3.83
C GLU A 113 -10.56 -3.31 -3.04
N ILE A 114 -9.89 -2.88 -1.98
CA ILE A 114 -9.05 -3.78 -1.18
C ILE A 114 -9.88 -4.84 -0.46
N LEU A 115 -11.06 -4.50 0.07
CA LEU A 115 -11.94 -5.49 0.71
C LEU A 115 -12.40 -6.57 -0.28
N SER A 116 -12.56 -6.25 -1.57
CA SER A 116 -12.90 -7.24 -2.59
C SER A 116 -11.82 -8.33 -2.78
N LEU A 117 -10.59 -8.07 -2.35
CA LEU A 117 -9.51 -9.04 -2.33
C LEU A 117 -9.54 -9.97 -1.10
N ASN A 118 -10.46 -9.75 -0.18
CA ASN A 118 -10.61 -10.50 1.06
C ASN A 118 -9.30 -10.57 1.90
N PRO A 119 -8.70 -9.43 2.28
CA PRO A 119 -7.54 -9.42 3.15
C PRO A 119 -7.94 -9.82 4.59
N GLU A 120 -7.00 -10.27 5.40
CA GLU A 120 -7.28 -10.57 6.82
C GLU A 120 -7.68 -9.31 7.61
N PHE A 121 -7.11 -8.18 7.26
CA PHE A 121 -7.46 -6.87 7.82
C PHE A 121 -7.05 -5.74 6.86
N ILE A 122 -7.64 -4.60 7.06
CA ILE A 122 -7.23 -3.32 6.45
C ILE A 122 -6.91 -2.32 7.56
N LYS A 123 -6.13 -1.31 7.24
CA LYS A 123 -5.89 -0.18 8.15
C LYS A 123 -6.58 1.07 7.63
N VAL A 124 -7.38 1.70 8.48
CA VAL A 124 -7.82 3.09 8.28
C VAL A 124 -6.69 3.98 8.78
N PRO A 125 -6.06 4.79 7.91
CA PRO A 125 -4.94 5.63 8.31
C PRO A 125 -5.41 6.76 9.21
N SER A 126 -4.48 7.28 10.02
CA SER A 126 -4.69 8.54 10.71
C SER A 126 -4.65 9.70 9.72
N ALA A 127 -5.56 10.62 9.86
CA ALA A 127 -5.63 11.84 9.05
C ALA A 127 -4.57 12.85 9.51
#